data_9d5fa43bfd7ae967d9d15baaf6ec6ba6
#
_entry.id   9d5fa43bfd7ae967d9d15baaf6ec6ba6
#
_cell.length_a   1.000
_cell.length_b   1.000
_cell.length_c   1.000
_cell.angle_alpha   90.00
_cell.angle_beta   90.00
_cell.angle_gamma   90.00
#
_symmetry.space_group_name_H-M   'P 1'
#
loop_
_entity.id
_entity.type
_entity.pdbx_description
1 polymer ?
#
loop_
_entity_poly.entity_id
_entity_poly.type
_entity_poly.pdbx_seq_one_letter_code
_entity_poly.pdbx_strand_id
1 'polypeptide(L)'
;MRTTQQMSITLPKEMAELVRSKVASGEYASESEVIRDGLRSLAARDRALEAWLRNEVVPAAAALEADPERALTPEQLREHLARKRAR
;
A
#
# COMPACT_ATOMS: atom_id res chain seq x y z
N MET A 1 -11.82 -20.09 -22.49
CA MET A 1 -10.54 -19.51 -22.04
C MET A 1 -10.60 -19.31 -20.53
N ARG A 2 -9.59 -19.77 -19.81
CA ARG A 2 -9.55 -19.62 -18.35
C ARG A 2 -9.11 -18.20 -17.99
N THR A 3 -9.87 -17.56 -17.12
CA THR A 3 -9.50 -16.25 -16.56
C THR A 3 -8.65 -16.37 -15.28
N THR A 4 -8.47 -17.60 -14.79
CA THR A 4 -7.68 -17.90 -13.60
C THR A 4 -6.53 -18.84 -13.94
N GLN A 5 -5.46 -18.75 -13.18
CA GLN A 5 -4.32 -19.64 -13.28
C GLN A 5 -4.01 -20.22 -11.91
N GLN A 6 -3.85 -21.54 -11.85
CA GLN A 6 -3.50 -22.20 -10.59
C GLN A 6 -2.03 -21.98 -10.26
N MET A 7 -1.77 -21.60 -9.01
CA MET A 7 -0.43 -21.40 -8.49
C MET A 7 -0.28 -22.07 -7.14
N SER A 8 0.89 -22.62 -6.87
CA SER A 8 1.23 -23.17 -5.56
C SER A 8 2.18 -22.25 -4.84
N ILE A 9 1.91 -21.97 -3.57
CA ILE A 9 2.76 -21.13 -2.72
C ILE A 9 3.09 -21.86 -1.42
N THR A 10 4.27 -21.56 -0.88
CA THR A 10 4.69 -22.04 0.43
C THR A 10 4.79 -20.83 1.36
N LEU A 11 4.14 -20.91 2.52
CA LEU A 11 4.11 -19.83 3.49
C LEU A 11 4.84 -20.24 4.77
N PRO A 12 5.50 -19.29 5.46
CA PRO A 12 5.95 -19.51 6.82
C PRO A 12 4.78 -19.94 7.71
N LYS A 13 5.06 -20.69 8.77
CA LYS A 13 4.01 -21.22 9.65
C LYS A 13 3.06 -20.16 10.18
N GLU A 14 3.58 -19.02 10.61
CA GLU A 14 2.76 -17.91 11.14
C GLU A 14 1.79 -17.37 10.11
N MET A 15 2.22 -17.26 8.86
CA MET A 15 1.36 -16.79 7.77
C MET A 15 0.30 -17.83 7.40
N ALA A 16 0.69 -19.11 7.39
CA ALA A 16 -0.26 -20.20 7.16
C ALA A 16 -1.34 -20.24 8.23
N GLU A 17 -0.96 -20.04 9.50
CA GLU A 17 -1.89 -19.96 10.62
C GLU A 17 -2.82 -18.76 10.51
N LEU A 18 -2.31 -17.61 10.10
CA LEU A 18 -3.11 -16.42 9.86
C LEU A 18 -4.19 -16.70 8.81
N VAL A 19 -3.82 -17.31 7.70
CA VAL A 19 -4.76 -17.66 6.64
C VAL A 19 -5.84 -18.61 7.16
N ARG A 20 -5.45 -19.66 7.88
CA ARG A 20 -6.41 -20.61 8.46
C ARG A 20 -7.35 -19.97 9.47
N SER A 21 -6.83 -19.07 10.30
CA SER A 21 -7.67 -18.38 11.29
C SER A 21 -8.68 -17.46 10.64
N LYS A 22 -8.33 -16.82 9.54
CA LYS A 22 -9.24 -15.97 8.76
C LYS A 22 -10.41 -16.79 8.18
N VAL A 23 -10.14 -17.98 7.70
CA VAL A 23 -11.17 -18.89 7.22
C VAL A 23 -12.01 -19.44 8.38
N ALA A 24 -11.36 -19.86 9.46
CA ALA A 24 -12.05 -20.41 10.64
C ALA A 24 -12.98 -19.41 11.31
N SER A 25 -12.64 -18.11 11.27
CA SER A 25 -13.47 -17.04 11.84
C SER A 25 -14.74 -16.76 11.03
N GLY A 26 -14.83 -17.27 9.81
CA GLY A 26 -15.96 -17.02 8.93
C GLY A 26 -15.84 -15.75 8.09
N GLU A 27 -14.75 -14.99 8.23
CA GLU A 27 -14.52 -13.79 7.43
C GLU A 27 -14.34 -14.13 5.94
N TYR A 28 -13.78 -15.31 5.65
CA TYR A 28 -13.49 -15.76 4.29
C TYR A 28 -13.98 -17.18 4.09
N ALA A 29 -14.44 -17.48 2.88
CA ALA A 29 -14.98 -18.79 2.54
C ALA A 29 -13.88 -19.84 2.33
N SER A 30 -12.68 -19.43 1.95
CA SER A 30 -11.59 -20.34 1.64
C SER A 30 -10.24 -19.65 1.80
N GLU A 31 -9.18 -20.44 1.85
CA GLU A 31 -7.80 -19.92 1.88
C GLU A 31 -7.50 -19.11 0.62
N SER A 32 -7.99 -19.54 -0.53
CA SER A 32 -7.84 -18.79 -1.79
C SER A 32 -8.45 -17.40 -1.71
N GLU A 33 -9.59 -17.25 -1.05
CA GLU A 33 -10.24 -15.95 -0.86
C GLU A 33 -9.41 -15.01 0.02
N VAL A 34 -8.75 -15.54 1.06
CA VAL A 34 -7.84 -14.76 1.89
C VAL A 34 -6.69 -14.20 1.04
N ILE A 35 -6.08 -15.05 0.23
CA ILE A 35 -4.96 -14.67 -0.64
C ILE A 35 -5.40 -13.62 -1.67
N ARG A 36 -6.55 -13.84 -2.31
CA ARG A 36 -7.08 -12.88 -3.31
C ARG A 36 -7.33 -11.51 -2.68
N ASP A 37 -7.90 -11.49 -1.50
CA ASP A 37 -8.16 -10.22 -0.79
C ASP A 37 -6.86 -9.52 -0.41
N GLY A 38 -5.87 -10.27 0.05
CA GLY A 38 -4.54 -9.74 0.32
C GLY A 38 -3.90 -9.11 -0.92
N LEU A 39 -4.00 -9.77 -2.06
CA LEU A 39 -3.49 -9.26 -3.33
C LEU A 39 -4.25 -8.02 -3.81
N ARG A 40 -5.57 -7.98 -3.63
CA ARG A 40 -6.38 -6.80 -3.95
C ARG A 40 -5.97 -5.61 -3.08
N SER A 41 -5.71 -5.85 -1.79
CA SER A 41 -5.24 -4.81 -0.87
C SER A 41 -3.87 -4.28 -1.27
N LEU A 42 -2.96 -5.18 -1.69
CA LEU A 42 -1.64 -4.79 -2.17
C LEU A 42 -1.75 -3.94 -3.44
N ALA A 43 -2.59 -4.35 -4.40
CA ALA A 43 -2.81 -3.60 -5.63
C ALA A 43 -3.41 -2.22 -5.35
N ALA A 44 -4.35 -2.12 -4.41
CA ALA A 44 -4.94 -0.86 -4.00
C ALA A 44 -3.89 0.07 -3.37
N ARG A 45 -3.01 -0.48 -2.53
CA ARG A 45 -1.91 0.26 -1.92
C ARG A 45 -0.95 0.80 -2.98
N ASP A 46 -0.60 -0.02 -3.97
CA ASP A 46 0.29 0.39 -5.05
C ASP A 46 -0.33 1.51 -5.89
N ARG A 47 -1.63 1.43 -6.17
CA ARG A 47 -2.34 2.49 -6.90
C ARG A 47 -2.39 3.79 -6.09
N ALA A 48 -2.62 3.71 -4.79
CA ALA A 48 -2.63 4.88 -3.92
C ALA A 48 -1.26 5.54 -3.86
N LEU A 49 -0.20 4.75 -3.77
CA LEU A 49 1.18 5.24 -3.77
C LEU A 49 1.52 5.92 -5.10
N GLU A 50 1.15 5.30 -6.22
CA GLU A 50 1.36 5.87 -7.56
C GLU A 50 0.62 7.20 -7.72
N ALA A 51 -0.63 7.25 -7.26
CA ALA A 51 -1.43 8.49 -7.30
C ALA A 51 -0.80 9.58 -6.45
N TRP A 52 -0.29 9.23 -5.27
CA TRP A 52 0.39 10.19 -4.39
C TRP A 52 1.67 10.72 -5.04
N LEU A 53 2.48 9.84 -5.65
CA LEU A 53 3.69 10.25 -6.38
C LEU A 53 3.35 11.21 -7.51
N ARG A 54 2.32 10.88 -8.29
CA ARG A 54 1.90 11.69 -9.45
C ARG A 54 1.33 13.02 -9.04
N ASN A 55 0.49 13.05 -8.01
CA ASN A 55 -0.28 14.24 -7.65
C ASN A 55 0.40 15.14 -6.62
N GLU A 56 1.32 14.61 -5.82
CA GLU A 56 1.95 15.34 -4.73
C GLU A 56 3.48 15.46 -4.90
N VAL A 57 4.15 14.33 -5.11
CA VAL A 57 5.62 14.31 -5.10
C VAL A 57 6.20 14.88 -6.39
N VAL A 58 5.71 14.47 -7.54
CA VAL A 58 6.24 14.96 -8.83
C VAL A 58 6.03 16.47 -8.99
N PRO A 59 4.83 17.03 -8.73
CA PRO A 59 4.65 18.49 -8.79
C PRO A 59 5.51 19.24 -7.77
N ALA A 60 5.71 18.70 -6.58
CA ALA A 60 6.55 19.32 -5.56
C ALA A 60 8.02 19.36 -5.99
N ALA A 61 8.52 18.26 -6.57
CA ALA A 61 9.88 18.20 -7.11
C ALA A 61 10.08 19.18 -8.26
N ALA A 62 9.10 19.27 -9.18
CA ALA A 62 9.14 20.23 -10.26
C ALA A 62 9.14 21.68 -9.76
N ALA A 63 8.36 21.97 -8.74
CA ALA A 63 8.33 23.28 -8.10
C ALA A 63 9.66 23.64 -7.45
N LEU A 64 10.35 22.69 -6.82
CA LEU A 64 11.68 22.87 -6.24
C LEU A 64 12.75 23.13 -7.30
N GLU A 65 12.69 22.46 -8.44
CA GLU A 65 13.58 22.72 -9.57
C GLU A 65 13.39 24.12 -10.10
N ALA A 66 12.15 24.59 -10.18
CA ALA A 66 11.83 25.94 -10.65
C ALA A 66 12.21 27.01 -9.62
N ASP A 67 12.12 26.71 -8.34
CA ASP A 67 12.40 27.63 -7.24
C ASP A 67 13.02 26.89 -6.05
N PRO A 68 14.36 26.75 -6.04
CA PRO A 68 15.06 26.06 -4.94
C PRO A 68 14.84 26.67 -3.56
N GLU A 69 14.45 27.94 -3.47
CA GLU A 69 14.17 28.60 -2.19
C GLU A 69 12.91 28.05 -1.50
N ARG A 70 12.08 27.33 -2.22
CA ARG A 70 10.91 26.67 -1.66
C ARG A 70 11.24 25.40 -0.88
N ALA A 71 12.50 24.95 -0.91
CA ALA A 71 12.92 23.77 -0.17
C ALA A 71 12.69 23.95 1.32
N LEU A 72 12.04 22.98 1.95
CA LEU A 72 11.80 22.99 3.39
C LEU A 72 13.06 22.59 4.15
N THR A 73 13.29 23.25 5.30
CA THR A 73 14.28 22.76 6.25
C THR A 73 13.80 21.44 6.84
N PRO A 74 14.69 20.62 7.44
CA PRO A 74 14.26 19.40 8.11
C PRO A 74 13.18 19.62 9.18
N GLU A 75 13.24 20.74 9.90
CA GLU A 75 12.21 21.10 10.90
C GLU A 75 10.87 21.43 10.24
N GLN A 76 10.89 22.21 9.19
CA GLN A 76 9.69 22.56 8.43
C GLN A 76 9.04 21.31 7.83
N LEU A 77 9.86 20.38 7.35
CA LEU A 77 9.38 19.12 6.81
C LEU A 77 8.68 18.29 7.89
N ARG A 78 9.28 18.19 9.07
CA ARG A 78 8.68 17.47 10.20
C ARG A 78 7.35 18.05 10.61
N GLU A 79 7.26 19.37 10.71
CA GLU A 79 6.01 20.08 11.03
C GLU A 79 4.93 19.82 9.98
N HIS A 80 5.31 19.86 8.73
CA HIS A 80 4.39 19.60 7.62
C HIS A 80 3.83 18.19 7.67
N LEU A 81 4.68 17.18 7.90
CA LEU A 81 4.27 15.79 8.02
C LEU A 81 3.41 15.56 9.27
N ALA A 82 3.75 16.19 10.38
CA ALA A 82 2.96 16.09 11.61
C ALA A 82 1.56 16.64 11.42
N ARG A 83 1.40 17.77 10.74
CA ARG A 83 0.09 18.35 10.43
C ARG A 83 -0.74 17.44 9.54
N LYS A 84 -0.15 16.79 8.57
CA LYS A 84 -0.85 15.82 7.70
C LYS A 84 -1.30 14.59 8.45
N ARG A 85 -0.53 14.11 9.42
CA ARG A 85 -0.91 12.98 10.27
C ARG A 85 -2.06 13.28 11.22
N ALA A 86 -2.20 14.52 11.63
CA ALA A 86 -3.23 14.96 12.56
C ALA A 86 -4.63 15.06 11.94
N ARG A 87 -4.74 14.91 10.62
CA ARG A 87 -6.02 14.99 9.90
C ARG A 87 -6.74 13.66 9.83
#